data_717fd3b68df2fbeb892f481ed7e988a4
#
_entry.id   717fd3b68df2fbeb892f481ed7e988a4
#
_cell.length_a   1.000
_cell.length_b   1.000
_cell.length_c   1.000
_cell.angle_alpha   90.00
_cell.angle_beta   90.00
_cell.angle_gamma   90.00
#
_symmetry.space_group_name_H-M   'P 1'
#
loop_
_entity.id
_entity.type
_entity.pdbx_description
1 polymer ?
#
loop_
_entity_poly.entity_id
_entity_poly.type
_entity_poly.pdbx_seq_one_letter_code
_entity_poly.pdbx_strand_id
1 'polypeptide(L)'
;MPEAGLFAWEALVVAQPKRSRWRRYKGPALAVSTVEGTVLAQVTYTDDTHSLLARASGEGVVRIAKHSAFGQLGAVRFDVTDGTGREAGTVEARGPVRTWQLRLRTARGRALLLTRSGLLSTEWQLTESDPHRSPAPEVLGRVTVSTVDAWLGLQQYVVVTDPRLDTSERRTVVASVVCLHLLRRPPNSGGAPA
;
A
#
# COMPACT_ATOMS: atom_id res chain seq x y z
N MET A 1 10.76 21.13 -2.12
CA MET A 1 11.60 19.94 -1.87
C MET A 1 11.04 18.79 -2.67
N PRO A 2 11.83 18.14 -3.50
CA PRO A 2 11.36 17.11 -4.41
C PRO A 2 10.84 15.88 -3.65
N GLU A 3 10.02 15.06 -4.32
CA GLU A 3 9.42 13.80 -3.85
C GLU A 3 10.37 12.83 -3.12
N ALA A 4 11.68 13.02 -3.27
CA ALA A 4 12.72 12.20 -2.65
C ALA A 4 12.56 12.05 -1.13
N GLY A 5 11.97 13.03 -0.43
CA GLY A 5 11.86 12.99 1.02
C GLY A 5 10.94 11.89 1.57
N LEU A 6 9.79 11.61 0.93
CA LEU A 6 8.82 10.64 1.45
C LEU A 6 9.30 9.19 1.31
N PHE A 7 9.88 8.83 0.16
CA PHE A 7 10.33 7.47 -0.13
C PHE A 7 11.83 7.26 0.12
N ALA A 8 12.53 8.24 0.70
CA ALA A 8 13.91 8.10 1.13
C ALA A 8 14.04 7.29 2.44
N TRP A 9 12.95 7.18 3.22
CA TRP A 9 12.94 6.46 4.48
C TRP A 9 12.95 4.95 4.27
N GLU A 10 13.77 4.25 5.06
CA GLU A 10 13.82 2.78 5.07
C GLU A 10 12.68 2.17 5.88
N ALA A 11 12.16 2.91 6.84
CA ALA A 11 11.05 2.48 7.68
C ALA A 11 9.94 3.54 7.70
N LEU A 12 8.70 3.11 7.42
CA LEU A 12 7.50 3.94 7.39
C LEU A 12 6.35 3.23 8.10
N VAL A 13 5.45 4.01 8.65
CA VAL A 13 4.20 3.54 9.23
C VAL A 13 3.03 4.04 8.38
N VAL A 14 2.21 3.12 7.89
CA VAL A 14 0.96 3.42 7.19
C VAL A 14 -0.17 3.00 8.10
N ALA A 15 -0.95 3.94 8.62
CA ALA A 15 -1.97 3.64 9.62
C ALA A 15 -3.27 4.40 9.38
N GLN A 16 -4.37 3.79 9.81
CA GLN A 16 -5.64 4.51 9.91
C GLN A 16 -5.56 5.51 11.06
N PRO A 17 -5.82 6.80 10.81
CA PRO A 17 -5.77 7.81 11.88
C PRO A 17 -6.86 7.54 12.91
N LYS A 18 -6.51 7.63 14.20
CA LYS A 18 -7.49 7.57 15.29
C LYS A 18 -8.45 8.74 15.15
N ARG A 19 -9.72 8.46 15.03
CA ARG A 19 -10.76 9.48 14.86
C ARG A 19 -11.82 9.35 15.93
N SER A 20 -12.38 10.48 16.37
CA SER A 20 -13.63 10.51 17.11
C SER A 20 -14.73 9.80 16.32
N ARG A 21 -15.65 9.11 17.02
CA ARG A 21 -16.80 8.43 16.42
C ARG A 21 -17.59 9.31 15.46
N TRP A 22 -17.67 10.61 15.74
CA TRP A 22 -18.40 11.61 14.96
C TRP A 22 -17.69 12.06 13.67
N ARG A 23 -16.37 11.83 13.55
CA ARG A 23 -15.57 12.23 12.38
C ARG A 23 -15.13 11.06 11.50
N ARG A 24 -15.76 9.89 11.62
CA ARG A 24 -15.38 8.67 10.89
C ARG A 24 -15.40 8.83 9.37
N TYR A 25 -16.24 9.71 8.85
CA TYR A 25 -16.49 9.86 7.42
C TYR A 25 -15.77 11.04 6.77
N LYS A 26 -15.11 11.89 7.55
CA LYS A 26 -14.38 13.06 7.01
C LYS A 26 -12.90 12.98 7.35
N GLY A 27 -12.05 13.09 6.32
CA GLY A 27 -10.60 13.14 6.44
C GLY A 27 -9.86 11.95 5.80
N PRO A 28 -8.52 11.89 5.87
CA PRO A 28 -7.71 10.91 5.16
C PRO A 28 -8.01 9.49 5.65
N ALA A 29 -8.01 8.54 4.72
CA ALA A 29 -8.26 7.13 5.01
C ALA A 29 -7.08 6.49 5.73
N LEU A 30 -5.87 6.87 5.34
CA LEU A 30 -4.61 6.44 5.94
C LEU A 30 -3.68 7.64 6.10
N ALA A 31 -2.78 7.58 7.06
CA ALA A 31 -1.64 8.47 7.21
C ALA A 31 -0.35 7.67 7.01
N VAL A 32 0.61 8.25 6.31
CA VAL A 32 1.98 7.75 6.19
C VAL A 32 2.86 8.60 7.08
N SER A 33 3.55 7.99 8.01
CA SER A 33 4.41 8.67 8.98
C SER A 33 5.77 7.98 9.11
N THR A 34 6.73 8.67 9.69
CA THR A 34 7.96 8.05 10.18
C THR A 34 7.64 7.15 11.38
N VAL A 35 8.60 6.34 11.81
CA VAL A 35 8.45 5.50 13.01
C VAL A 35 8.31 6.32 14.29
N GLU A 36 8.82 7.55 14.30
CA GLU A 36 8.68 8.52 15.40
C GLU A 36 7.32 9.23 15.42
N GLY A 37 6.46 8.96 14.40
CA GLY A 37 5.10 9.49 14.34
C GLY A 37 4.95 10.80 13.56
N THR A 38 5.99 11.31 12.90
CA THR A 38 5.88 12.51 12.04
C THR A 38 5.10 12.15 10.78
N VAL A 39 3.95 12.78 10.58
CA VAL A 39 3.10 12.56 9.39
C VAL A 39 3.74 13.20 8.17
N LEU A 40 4.05 12.38 7.18
CA LEU A 40 4.67 12.78 5.91
C LEU A 40 3.64 12.97 4.80
N ALA A 41 2.61 12.11 4.77
CA ALA A 41 1.60 12.13 3.73
C ALA A 41 0.29 11.50 4.21
N GLN A 42 -0.78 11.71 3.46
CA GLN A 42 -2.11 11.17 3.75
C GLN A 42 -2.71 10.54 2.50
N VAL A 43 -3.46 9.46 2.69
CA VAL A 43 -4.21 8.80 1.62
C VAL A 43 -5.67 9.20 1.75
N THR A 44 -6.22 9.73 0.66
CA THR A 44 -7.65 10.02 0.51
C THR A 44 -8.24 9.16 -0.58
N TYR A 45 -9.49 8.75 -0.42
CA TYR A 45 -10.25 8.12 -1.51
C TYR A 45 -10.91 9.22 -2.33
N THR A 46 -10.65 9.22 -3.63
CA THR A 46 -11.31 10.12 -4.57
C THR A 46 -12.69 9.55 -4.94
N ASP A 47 -12.71 8.23 -5.12
CA ASP A 47 -13.93 7.41 -5.35
C ASP A 47 -13.65 5.96 -4.92
N ASP A 48 -14.56 5.01 -5.23
CA ASP A 48 -14.42 3.60 -4.86
C ASP A 48 -13.25 2.88 -5.55
N THR A 49 -12.74 3.45 -6.62
CA THR A 49 -11.68 2.88 -7.46
C THR A 49 -10.39 3.66 -7.41
N HIS A 50 -10.41 4.91 -6.99
CA HIS A 50 -9.24 5.80 -7.01
C HIS A 50 -8.86 6.27 -5.61
N SER A 51 -7.56 6.28 -5.37
CA SER A 51 -6.96 6.80 -4.14
C SER A 51 -5.80 7.71 -4.47
N LEU A 52 -5.65 8.78 -3.70
CA LEU A 52 -4.58 9.74 -3.81
C LEU A 52 -3.75 9.75 -2.53
N LEU A 53 -2.45 9.52 -2.64
CA LEU A 53 -1.47 9.81 -1.61
C LEU A 53 -0.93 11.22 -1.84
N ALA A 54 -1.18 12.11 -0.93
CA ALA A 54 -0.73 13.49 -0.99
C ALA A 54 0.07 13.88 0.26
N ARG A 55 1.03 14.78 0.12
CA ARG A 55 1.74 15.39 1.26
C ARG A 55 0.80 16.27 2.08
N ALA A 56 1.23 16.67 3.26
CA ALA A 56 0.50 17.62 4.10
C ALA A 56 0.28 18.97 3.41
N SER A 57 1.11 19.33 2.43
CA SER A 57 0.96 20.50 1.56
C SER A 57 -0.19 20.39 0.54
N GLY A 58 -0.80 19.19 0.40
CA GLY A 58 -1.82 18.90 -0.61
C GLY A 58 -1.25 18.44 -1.96
N GLU A 59 0.09 18.44 -2.14
CA GLU A 59 0.73 17.94 -3.36
C GLU A 59 0.52 16.43 -3.50
N GLY A 60 -0.10 16.01 -4.62
CA GLY A 60 -0.29 14.60 -4.94
C GLY A 60 1.03 13.94 -5.30
N VAL A 61 1.36 12.85 -4.61
CA VAL A 61 2.63 12.12 -4.79
C VAL A 61 2.42 10.80 -5.53
N VAL A 62 1.31 10.11 -5.24
CA VAL A 62 0.95 8.84 -5.88
C VAL A 62 -0.56 8.77 -6.06
N ARG A 63 -0.97 8.33 -7.25
CA ARG A 63 -2.37 7.96 -7.54
C ARG A 63 -2.46 6.47 -7.73
N ILE A 64 -3.50 5.86 -7.21
CA ILE A 64 -3.75 4.43 -7.30
C ILE A 64 -5.14 4.25 -7.89
N ALA A 65 -5.22 3.57 -9.04
CA ALA A 65 -6.46 3.21 -9.71
C ALA A 65 -6.69 1.70 -9.61
N LYS A 66 -7.83 1.29 -9.06
CA LYS A 66 -8.22 -0.12 -8.90
C LYS A 66 -9.01 -0.58 -10.12
N HIS A 67 -8.57 -1.66 -10.74
CA HIS A 67 -9.26 -2.35 -11.82
C HIS A 67 -9.73 -3.73 -11.34
N SER A 68 -11.03 -3.96 -11.40
CA SER A 68 -11.62 -5.28 -11.15
C SER A 68 -11.99 -5.88 -12.50
N ALA A 69 -11.38 -6.98 -12.89
CA ALA A 69 -11.79 -7.70 -14.08
C ALA A 69 -13.11 -8.42 -13.80
N PHE A 70 -14.20 -7.99 -14.44
CA PHE A 70 -15.47 -8.70 -14.41
C PHE A 70 -15.27 -10.06 -15.10
N GLY A 71 -15.47 -11.16 -14.38
CA GLY A 71 -15.42 -12.53 -14.92
C GLY A 71 -14.11 -13.29 -14.73
N GLN A 72 -13.04 -12.71 -14.27
CA GLN A 72 -11.86 -13.47 -13.82
C GLN A 72 -11.94 -13.66 -12.31
N LEU A 73 -12.15 -14.90 -11.89
CA LEU A 73 -12.19 -15.29 -10.49
C LEU A 73 -10.95 -14.76 -9.74
N GLY A 74 -11.11 -13.61 -9.10
CA GLY A 74 -10.26 -13.16 -8.02
C GLY A 74 -8.99 -12.35 -8.35
N ALA A 75 -8.75 -11.91 -9.57
CA ALA A 75 -7.63 -11.02 -9.86
C ALA A 75 -8.05 -9.55 -9.75
N VAL A 76 -7.42 -8.80 -8.86
CA VAL A 76 -7.55 -7.35 -8.75
C VAL A 76 -6.23 -6.72 -9.12
N ARG A 77 -6.26 -5.79 -10.05
CA ARG A 77 -5.08 -5.00 -10.46
C ARG A 77 -5.24 -3.56 -10.01
N PHE A 78 -4.14 -2.98 -9.60
CA PHE A 78 -4.01 -1.56 -9.33
C PHE A 78 -2.91 -0.98 -10.20
N ASP A 79 -3.22 0.10 -10.89
CA ASP A 79 -2.24 0.92 -11.58
C ASP A 79 -1.79 2.04 -10.66
N VAL A 80 -0.48 2.23 -10.58
CA VAL A 80 0.16 3.23 -9.71
C VAL A 80 0.83 4.26 -10.60
N THR A 81 0.45 5.53 -10.44
CA THR A 81 1.07 6.65 -11.14
C THR A 81 1.68 7.62 -10.13
N ASP A 82 2.72 8.33 -10.52
CA ASP A 82 3.33 9.38 -9.72
C ASP A 82 2.52 10.69 -9.75
N GLY A 83 2.97 11.70 -9.01
CA GLY A 83 2.31 13.02 -8.97
C GLY A 83 2.23 13.74 -10.32
N THR A 84 3.07 13.35 -11.29
CA THR A 84 3.06 13.89 -12.66
C THR A 84 2.16 13.10 -13.61
N GLY A 85 1.57 11.99 -13.15
CA GLY A 85 0.73 11.11 -13.97
C GLY A 85 1.51 10.05 -14.76
N ARG A 86 2.82 9.92 -14.55
CA ARG A 86 3.63 8.87 -15.17
C ARG A 86 3.42 7.55 -14.44
N GLU A 87 3.50 6.45 -15.17
CA GLU A 87 3.45 5.11 -14.57
C GLU A 87 4.60 4.93 -13.56
N ALA A 88 4.23 4.63 -12.31
CA ALA A 88 5.16 4.32 -11.23
C ALA A 88 5.21 2.83 -10.93
N GLY A 89 4.24 2.07 -11.43
CA GLY A 89 4.21 0.62 -11.32
C GLY A 89 2.81 0.04 -11.33
N THR A 90 2.73 -1.28 -11.13
CA THR A 90 1.45 -2.01 -10.98
C THR A 90 1.49 -2.94 -9.79
N VAL A 91 0.33 -3.19 -9.20
CA VAL A 91 0.14 -4.15 -8.10
C VAL A 91 -0.98 -5.10 -8.49
N GLU A 92 -0.72 -6.39 -8.47
CA GLU A 92 -1.72 -7.42 -8.77
C GLU A 92 -1.93 -8.31 -7.55
N ALA A 93 -3.18 -8.43 -7.12
CA ALA A 93 -3.59 -9.37 -6.09
C ALA A 93 -4.17 -10.63 -6.72
N ARG A 94 -3.70 -11.80 -6.29
CA ARG A 94 -4.25 -13.09 -6.70
C ARG A 94 -4.92 -13.78 -5.52
N GLY A 95 -6.11 -14.29 -5.76
CA GLY A 95 -6.89 -15.09 -4.82
C GLY A 95 -8.29 -14.54 -4.58
N PRO A 96 -9.33 -15.41 -4.66
CA PRO A 96 -10.73 -14.97 -4.61
C PRO A 96 -11.22 -14.56 -3.22
N VAL A 97 -10.64 -15.05 -2.13
CA VAL A 97 -11.17 -14.87 -0.78
C VAL A 97 -10.14 -14.29 0.20
N ARG A 98 -8.86 -14.59 0.02
CA ARG A 98 -7.78 -14.09 0.87
C ARG A 98 -6.55 -13.80 0.03
N THR A 99 -6.17 -12.55 -0.03
CA THR A 99 -4.91 -12.18 -0.69
C THR A 99 -3.74 -12.68 0.15
N TRP A 100 -2.97 -13.59 -0.43
CA TRP A 100 -1.75 -14.15 0.17
C TRP A 100 -0.49 -13.57 -0.43
N GLN A 101 -0.63 -13.00 -1.62
CA GLN A 101 0.47 -12.53 -2.42
C GLN A 101 0.04 -11.34 -3.26
N LEU A 102 0.88 -10.31 -3.27
CA LEU A 102 0.80 -9.21 -4.22
C LEU A 102 2.02 -9.28 -5.15
N ARG A 103 1.76 -9.25 -6.44
CA ARG A 103 2.80 -9.06 -7.46
C ARG A 103 2.94 -7.59 -7.74
N LEU A 104 4.16 -7.10 -7.65
CA LEU A 104 4.50 -5.72 -7.87
C LEU A 104 5.38 -5.63 -9.12
N ARG A 105 5.09 -4.68 -9.98
CA ARG A 105 5.97 -4.34 -11.08
C ARG A 105 6.33 -2.86 -10.95
N THR A 106 7.61 -2.56 -10.85
CA THR A 106 8.09 -1.19 -10.71
C THR A 106 8.12 -0.48 -12.06
N ALA A 107 8.23 0.85 -12.08
CA ALA A 107 8.36 1.64 -13.31
C ALA A 107 9.54 1.19 -14.20
N ARG A 108 10.60 0.63 -13.59
CA ARG A 108 11.76 0.08 -14.31
C ARG A 108 11.59 -1.37 -14.75
N GLY A 109 10.40 -1.95 -14.57
CA GLY A 109 10.09 -3.31 -14.96
C GLY A 109 10.56 -4.39 -13.99
N ARG A 110 11.20 -4.04 -12.86
CA ARG A 110 11.57 -5.02 -11.82
C ARG A 110 10.33 -5.65 -11.23
N ALA A 111 10.31 -6.96 -11.12
CA ALA A 111 9.21 -7.72 -10.55
C ALA A 111 9.52 -8.11 -9.11
N LEU A 112 8.63 -7.74 -8.18
CA LEU A 112 8.74 -8.03 -6.77
C LEU A 112 7.50 -8.80 -6.31
N LEU A 113 7.64 -9.56 -5.24
CA LEU A 113 6.56 -10.29 -4.59
C LEU A 113 6.46 -9.85 -3.13
N LEU A 114 5.27 -9.44 -2.72
CA LEU A 114 4.94 -9.26 -1.31
C LEU A 114 4.07 -10.45 -0.88
N THR A 115 4.64 -11.38 -0.12
CA THR A 115 4.01 -12.64 0.25
C THR A 115 3.85 -12.71 1.76
N ARG A 116 2.69 -13.15 2.22
CA ARG A 116 2.40 -13.37 3.63
C ARG A 116 3.20 -14.57 4.14
N SER A 117 3.92 -14.42 5.26
CA SER A 117 4.82 -15.45 5.82
C SER A 117 4.13 -16.70 6.33
N GLY A 118 2.80 -16.70 6.48
CA GLY A 118 2.01 -17.86 6.90
C GLY A 118 0.53 -17.56 7.11
N LEU A 119 -0.29 -18.59 7.29
CA LEU A 119 -1.74 -18.51 7.40
C LEU A 119 -2.22 -17.55 8.50
N LEU A 120 -1.57 -17.56 9.64
CA LEU A 120 -1.89 -16.74 10.81
C LEU A 120 -0.89 -15.59 11.01
N SER A 121 0.12 -15.49 10.15
CA SER A 121 1.14 -14.45 10.25
C SER A 121 0.56 -13.07 9.96
N THR A 122 1.02 -12.08 10.71
CA THR A 122 0.80 -10.66 10.43
C THR A 122 1.92 -10.06 9.60
N GLU A 123 2.96 -10.84 9.32
CA GLU A 123 4.16 -10.44 8.59
C GLU A 123 4.06 -10.82 7.11
N TRP A 124 4.50 -9.90 6.27
CA TRP A 124 4.65 -10.05 4.83
C TRP A 124 6.10 -9.80 4.45
N GLN A 125 6.64 -10.62 3.58
CA GLN A 125 8.01 -10.51 3.09
C GLN A 125 8.00 -10.04 1.65
N LEU A 126 8.85 -9.04 1.38
CA LEU A 126 9.11 -8.55 0.03
C LEU A 126 10.32 -9.28 -0.52
N THR A 127 10.17 -9.93 -1.65
CA THR A 127 11.23 -10.68 -2.33
C THR A 127 11.27 -10.32 -3.82
N GLU A 128 12.35 -10.66 -4.51
CA GLU A 128 12.40 -10.58 -5.96
C GLU A 128 11.60 -11.72 -6.60
N SER A 129 10.88 -11.41 -7.67
CA SER A 129 10.03 -12.39 -8.39
C SER A 129 10.76 -13.11 -9.52
N ASP A 130 12.08 -13.24 -9.47
CA ASP A 130 12.81 -13.95 -10.51
C ASP A 130 12.86 -15.47 -10.20
N PRO A 131 12.14 -16.32 -10.97
CA PRO A 131 12.12 -17.76 -10.76
C PRO A 131 13.44 -18.45 -11.08
N HIS A 132 14.39 -17.76 -11.73
CA HIS A 132 15.69 -18.31 -12.15
C HIS A 132 16.84 -17.95 -11.19
N ARG A 133 16.57 -17.12 -10.19
CA ARG A 133 17.58 -16.63 -9.26
C ARG A 133 17.42 -17.28 -7.90
N SER A 134 18.30 -18.24 -7.62
CA SER A 134 18.56 -18.84 -6.29
C SER A 134 17.40 -19.62 -5.62
N PRO A 135 17.68 -20.76 -4.98
CA PRO A 135 16.66 -21.55 -4.27
C PRO A 135 16.08 -20.87 -3.04
N ALA A 136 16.67 -19.78 -2.53
CA ALA A 136 16.14 -18.97 -1.44
C ALA A 136 16.03 -17.52 -1.90
N PRO A 137 14.82 -16.98 -2.13
CA PRO A 137 14.63 -15.60 -2.53
C PRO A 137 15.12 -14.65 -1.42
N GLU A 138 15.93 -13.68 -1.80
CA GLU A 138 16.43 -12.68 -0.87
C GLU A 138 15.30 -11.74 -0.40
N VAL A 139 15.23 -11.49 0.90
CA VAL A 139 14.25 -10.60 1.49
C VAL A 139 14.70 -9.15 1.31
N LEU A 140 13.94 -8.39 0.53
CA LEU A 140 14.17 -6.97 0.23
C LEU A 140 13.36 -6.02 1.11
N GLY A 141 12.53 -6.55 1.98
CA GLY A 141 11.75 -5.77 2.91
C GLY A 141 10.69 -6.59 3.64
N ARG A 142 10.05 -5.95 4.62
CA ARG A 142 8.98 -6.56 5.43
C ARG A 142 7.85 -5.58 5.66
N VAL A 143 6.64 -6.10 5.71
CA VAL A 143 5.46 -5.34 6.12
C VAL A 143 4.80 -6.10 7.25
N THR A 144 4.74 -5.48 8.43
CA THR A 144 4.06 -6.03 9.59
C THR A 144 2.70 -5.36 9.73
N VAL A 145 1.65 -6.15 9.84
CA VAL A 145 0.27 -5.68 9.99
C VAL A 145 -0.15 -5.87 11.44
N SER A 146 -0.59 -4.80 12.09
CA SER A 146 -1.14 -4.85 13.44
C SER A 146 -2.51 -4.18 13.51
N THR A 147 -3.34 -4.62 14.46
CA THR A 147 -4.59 -3.96 14.80
C THR A 147 -4.31 -3.05 15.99
N VAL A 148 -4.36 -1.75 15.76
CA VAL A 148 -4.05 -0.74 16.80
C VAL A 148 -5.21 -0.56 17.76
N ASP A 149 -6.43 -0.78 17.28
CA ASP A 149 -7.66 -0.70 18.06
C ASP A 149 -8.60 -1.82 17.63
N ALA A 150 -8.72 -2.85 18.48
CA ALA A 150 -9.54 -4.02 18.21
C ALA A 150 -11.03 -3.68 18.12
N TRP A 151 -11.50 -2.69 18.89
CA TRP A 151 -12.89 -2.25 18.89
C TRP A 151 -13.29 -1.47 17.63
N LEU A 152 -12.31 -0.73 17.06
CA LEU A 152 -12.52 0.07 15.87
C LEU A 152 -12.02 -0.64 14.60
N GLY A 153 -11.32 -1.77 14.74
CA GLY A 153 -10.72 -2.49 13.63
C GLY A 153 -9.64 -1.68 12.90
N LEU A 154 -9.01 -0.71 13.60
CA LEU A 154 -8.00 0.14 12.99
C LEU A 154 -6.72 -0.65 12.71
N GLN A 155 -6.27 -0.60 11.47
CA GLN A 155 -5.07 -1.29 11.01
C GLN A 155 -3.89 -0.34 10.89
N GLN A 156 -2.72 -0.88 11.23
CA GLN A 156 -1.43 -0.24 11.06
C GLN A 156 -0.51 -1.20 10.32
N TYR A 157 0.29 -0.65 9.42
CA TYR A 157 1.28 -1.36 8.63
C TYR A 157 2.64 -0.72 8.90
N VAL A 158 3.58 -1.48 9.42
CA VAL A 158 4.98 -1.04 9.52
C VAL A 158 5.71 -1.60 8.31
N VAL A 159 6.25 -0.72 7.49
CA VAL A 159 6.95 -1.03 6.25
C VAL A 159 8.43 -0.81 6.46
N VAL A 160 9.24 -1.84 6.31
CA VAL A 160 10.70 -1.77 6.34
C VAL A 160 11.22 -2.23 4.99
N THR A 161 12.04 -1.42 4.34
CA THR A 161 12.61 -1.68 3.03
C THR A 161 14.13 -1.74 3.09
N ASP A 162 14.73 -2.61 2.29
CA ASP A 162 16.18 -2.69 2.14
C ASP A 162 16.71 -1.39 1.50
N PRO A 163 17.87 -0.89 1.95
CA PRO A 163 18.52 0.29 1.36
C PRO A 163 18.84 0.14 -0.15
N ARG A 164 18.95 -1.07 -0.66
CA ARG A 164 19.19 -1.36 -2.08
C ARG A 164 17.98 -1.06 -2.99
N LEU A 165 16.79 -0.92 -2.42
CA LEU A 165 15.64 -0.46 -3.18
C LEU A 165 15.75 1.04 -3.43
N ASP A 166 15.63 1.44 -4.69
CA ASP A 166 15.60 2.85 -5.03
C ASP A 166 14.29 3.54 -4.62
N THR A 167 14.25 4.85 -4.71
CA THR A 167 13.10 5.67 -4.33
C THR A 167 11.83 5.30 -5.12
N SER A 168 11.95 4.93 -6.40
CA SER A 168 10.82 4.51 -7.24
C SER A 168 10.28 3.15 -6.81
N GLU A 169 11.17 2.22 -6.47
CA GLU A 169 10.82 0.89 -5.97
C GLU A 169 10.12 0.98 -4.61
N ARG A 170 10.69 1.77 -3.68
CA ARG A 170 10.07 2.03 -2.37
C ARG A 170 8.69 2.68 -2.51
N ARG A 171 8.50 3.58 -3.49
CA ARG A 171 7.19 4.15 -3.82
C ARG A 171 6.18 3.05 -4.17
N THR A 172 6.56 2.12 -5.04
CA THR A 172 5.71 0.99 -5.42
C THR A 172 5.39 0.10 -4.22
N VAL A 173 6.35 -0.13 -3.32
CA VAL A 173 6.14 -0.90 -2.08
C VAL A 173 5.13 -0.19 -1.16
N VAL A 174 5.28 1.10 -0.91
CA VAL A 174 4.33 1.87 -0.08
C VAL A 174 2.94 1.87 -0.71
N ALA A 175 2.85 2.07 -2.04
CA ALA A 175 1.58 1.97 -2.76
C ALA A 175 0.95 0.57 -2.61
N SER A 176 1.74 -0.51 -2.64
CA SER A 176 1.23 -1.87 -2.45
C SER A 176 0.61 -2.10 -1.07
N VAL A 177 1.11 -1.43 -0.04
CA VAL A 177 0.52 -1.47 1.31
C VAL A 177 -0.84 -0.77 1.34
N VAL A 178 -0.99 0.35 0.63
CA VAL A 178 -2.29 0.99 0.44
C VAL A 178 -3.25 0.06 -0.31
N CYS A 179 -2.78 -0.61 -1.38
CA CYS A 179 -3.57 -1.60 -2.11
C CYS A 179 -3.99 -2.77 -1.20
N LEU A 180 -3.08 -3.26 -0.35
CA LEU A 180 -3.39 -4.31 0.64
C LEU A 180 -4.49 -3.87 1.60
N HIS A 181 -4.47 -2.62 2.05
CA HIS A 181 -5.52 -2.05 2.88
C HIS A 181 -6.86 -1.97 2.13
N LEU A 182 -6.85 -1.52 0.87
CA LEU A 182 -8.05 -1.45 0.03
C LEU A 182 -8.69 -2.83 -0.21
N LEU A 183 -7.89 -3.88 -0.34
CA LEU A 183 -8.38 -5.25 -0.49
C LEU A 183 -9.02 -5.82 0.78
N ARG A 184 -8.63 -5.31 1.94
CA ARG A 184 -9.16 -5.73 3.25
C ARG A 184 -10.38 -4.94 3.69
N ARG A 185 -10.67 -3.83 3.02
CA ARG A 185 -11.83 -3.00 3.33
C ARG A 185 -13.10 -3.76 2.95
N PRO A 186 -14.11 -3.88 3.86
CA PRO A 186 -15.39 -4.47 3.48
C PRO A 186 -16.02 -3.66 2.34
N PRO A 187 -16.70 -4.34 1.39
CA PRO A 187 -17.37 -3.73 0.28
C PRO A 187 -18.40 -2.75 0.78
N ASN A 188 -18.79 -1.85 1.05
CA ASN A 188 -19.84 -0.97 1.58
C ASN A 188 -19.41 -0.01 2.71
N SER A 189 -18.13 0.24 2.91
CA SER A 189 -17.70 1.32 3.78
C SER A 189 -17.60 2.68 3.05
N GLY A 190 -18.05 2.78 1.82
CA GLY A 190 -18.26 4.03 1.09
C GLY A 190 -19.53 4.68 1.61
N GLY A 191 -19.41 5.88 2.20
CA GLY A 191 -20.54 6.65 2.68
C GLY A 191 -21.58 6.82 1.58
N ALA A 192 -22.85 6.68 1.95
CA ALA A 192 -23.95 7.14 1.13
C ALA A 192 -23.71 8.61 0.76
N PRO A 193 -23.96 9.01 -0.50
CA PRO A 193 -24.00 10.42 -0.82
C PRO A 193 -25.09 11.08 0.05
N ALA A 194 -24.75 12.16 0.68
CA ALA A 194 -25.70 13.02 1.38
C ALA A 194 -26.55 13.78 0.37
#